data_f55eb332a63e2088a64c524ef13d6f5a
#
_entry.id   f55eb332a63e2088a64c524ef13d6f5a
#
_cell.length_a   1.000
_cell.length_b   1.000
_cell.length_c   1.000
_cell.angle_alpha   90.00
_cell.angle_beta   90.00
_cell.angle_gamma   90.00
#
_symmetry.space_group_name_H-M   'P 1'
#
loop_
_entity.id
_entity.type
_entity.pdbx_description
1 polymer ?
#
loop_
_entity_poly.entity_id
_entity_poly.type
_entity_poly.pdbx_seq_one_letter_code
_entity_poly.pdbx_strand_id
1 'polypeptide(L)'
;MALGDKGEVPVNEHLQTTVPHIYAVGDVKGGAQFTYVSLDDFRIVRDHLFGDGKRTTHNRGDIPYTVFIDPPLSRIGLTATEAKAQGYEIKEGVLPVKQIPRHKINADARGLFKVVVDAKSHLILGASLYGAHSEEMINFIHLAMKQQTTYDVVRDMIYTHPTMMESFNDLFKI
;
A
#
# COMPACT_ATOMS: atom_id res chain seq x y z
N MET A 1 1.86 11.56 31.14
CA MET A 1 1.91 10.90 29.81
C MET A 1 3.39 10.81 29.43
N ALA A 2 3.85 9.63 29.07
CA ALA A 2 5.23 9.44 28.60
C ALA A 2 5.41 10.02 27.16
N LEU A 3 6.64 10.40 26.82
CA LEU A 3 7.05 10.75 25.46
C LEU A 3 8.17 9.79 25.04
N GLY A 4 8.23 9.47 23.76
CA GLY A 4 9.31 8.72 23.15
C GLY A 4 10.52 9.60 22.82
N ASP A 5 11.58 8.98 22.30
CA ASP A 5 12.88 9.64 22.06
C ASP A 5 12.82 10.79 21.03
N LYS A 6 11.84 10.74 20.13
CA LYS A 6 11.61 11.79 19.11
C LYS A 6 10.48 12.74 19.47
N GLY A 7 9.96 12.67 20.69
CA GLY A 7 8.85 13.48 21.17
C GLY A 7 7.46 12.93 20.80
N GLU A 8 7.38 11.77 20.18
CA GLU A 8 6.12 11.09 19.91
C GLU A 8 5.45 10.62 21.20
N VAL A 9 4.14 10.41 21.16
CA VAL A 9 3.34 9.85 22.26
C VAL A 9 3.21 8.34 22.08
N PRO A 10 3.93 7.50 22.85
CA PRO A 10 3.80 6.04 22.76
C PRO A 10 2.39 5.58 23.10
N VAL A 11 1.89 4.62 22.33
CA VAL A 11 0.56 4.03 22.47
C VAL A 11 0.62 2.51 22.38
N ASN A 12 -0.40 1.85 22.94
CA ASN A 12 -0.63 0.42 22.75
C ASN A 12 -1.34 0.15 21.41
N GLU A 13 -1.69 -1.11 21.15
CA GLU A 13 -2.38 -1.54 19.91
C GLU A 13 -3.76 -0.93 19.71
N HIS A 14 -4.41 -0.43 20.77
CA HIS A 14 -5.68 0.28 20.73
C HIS A 14 -5.53 1.80 20.76
N LEU A 15 -4.29 2.29 20.63
CA LEU A 15 -3.94 3.72 20.61
C LEU A 15 -4.12 4.45 21.96
N GLN A 16 -4.21 3.71 23.08
CA GLN A 16 -4.16 4.30 24.41
C GLN A 16 -2.73 4.68 24.78
N THR A 17 -2.56 5.84 25.40
CA THR A 17 -1.30 6.29 25.98
C THR A 17 -1.01 5.57 27.30
N THR A 18 0.07 5.94 27.97
CA THR A 18 0.36 5.50 29.35
C THR A 18 -0.66 6.02 30.41
N VAL A 19 -1.60 6.87 29.98
CA VAL A 19 -2.74 7.32 30.77
C VAL A 19 -4.02 6.71 30.19
N PRO A 20 -4.70 5.76 30.86
CA PRO A 20 -5.70 4.87 30.24
C PRO A 20 -6.91 5.55 29.57
N HIS A 21 -7.26 6.78 29.95
CA HIS A 21 -8.37 7.52 29.36
C HIS A 21 -7.94 8.52 28.27
N ILE A 22 -6.63 8.52 27.89
CA ILE A 22 -6.08 9.39 26.85
C ILE A 22 -5.60 8.52 25.68
N TYR A 23 -6.03 8.88 24.48
CA TYR A 23 -5.64 8.26 23.22
C TYR A 23 -4.80 9.24 22.39
N ALA A 24 -3.84 8.73 21.64
CA ALA A 24 -3.09 9.51 20.65
C ALA A 24 -3.24 8.88 19.28
N VAL A 25 -3.58 9.68 18.29
CA VAL A 25 -3.88 9.26 16.91
C VAL A 25 -3.13 10.12 15.91
N GLY A 26 -2.89 9.59 14.72
CA GLY A 26 -2.18 10.31 13.67
C GLY A 26 -0.70 10.51 13.97
N ASP A 27 -0.15 11.62 13.48
CA ASP A 27 1.29 11.86 13.43
C ASP A 27 1.94 11.94 14.82
N VAL A 28 1.21 12.42 15.82
CA VAL A 28 1.70 12.61 17.19
C VAL A 28 2.16 11.30 17.86
N LYS A 29 1.62 10.14 17.43
CA LYS A 29 2.04 8.83 17.97
C LYS A 29 3.28 8.24 17.28
N GLY A 30 3.81 8.94 16.25
CA GLY A 30 4.87 8.41 15.38
C GLY A 30 4.40 7.33 14.41
N GLY A 31 5.36 6.72 13.71
CA GLY A 31 5.11 5.71 12.68
C GLY A 31 4.76 6.33 11.32
N ALA A 32 3.87 5.70 10.58
CA ALA A 32 3.45 6.17 9.24
C ALA A 32 2.57 7.43 9.35
N GLN A 33 3.04 8.54 8.78
CA GLN A 33 2.43 9.87 8.87
C GLN A 33 1.61 10.17 7.61
N PHE A 34 0.46 9.51 7.48
CA PHE A 34 -0.46 9.67 6.35
C PHE A 34 -1.87 9.96 6.86
N THR A 35 -2.59 10.82 6.16
CA THR A 35 -3.98 11.21 6.48
C THR A 35 -4.89 10.00 6.71
N TYR A 36 -4.77 8.98 5.87
CA TYR A 36 -5.61 7.78 5.98
C TYR A 36 -5.22 6.87 7.16
N VAL A 37 -3.97 6.95 7.64
CA VAL A 37 -3.56 6.30 8.90
C VAL A 37 -4.24 6.97 10.09
N SER A 38 -4.33 8.31 10.11
CA SER A 38 -5.08 9.03 11.15
C SER A 38 -6.57 8.66 11.15
N LEU A 39 -7.18 8.51 9.97
CA LEU A 39 -8.58 8.06 9.86
C LEU A 39 -8.74 6.61 10.35
N ASP A 40 -7.80 5.74 10.05
CA ASP A 40 -7.83 4.37 10.55
C ASP A 40 -7.60 4.28 12.06
N ASP A 41 -6.72 5.11 12.60
CA ASP A 41 -6.54 5.27 14.04
C ASP A 41 -7.86 5.65 14.74
N PHE A 42 -8.62 6.59 14.18
CA PHE A 42 -9.97 6.90 14.65
C PHE A 42 -10.88 5.67 14.66
N ARG A 43 -10.82 4.84 13.61
CA ARG A 43 -11.63 3.60 13.53
C ARG A 43 -11.26 2.60 14.62
N ILE A 44 -9.96 2.50 14.96
CA ILE A 44 -9.47 1.65 16.05
C ILE A 44 -9.99 2.16 17.39
N VAL A 45 -9.84 3.47 17.69
CA VAL A 45 -10.32 4.06 18.93
C VAL A 45 -11.84 3.92 19.05
N ARG A 46 -12.59 4.17 17.97
CA ARG A 46 -14.03 4.01 17.95
C ARG A 46 -14.45 2.57 18.25
N ASP A 47 -13.79 1.59 17.65
CA ASP A 47 -14.07 0.17 17.87
C ASP A 47 -13.75 -0.24 19.31
N HIS A 48 -12.62 0.22 19.83
CA HIS A 48 -12.21 -0.04 21.22
C HIS A 48 -13.20 0.52 22.25
N LEU A 49 -13.74 1.71 22.00
CA LEU A 49 -14.66 2.38 22.95
C LEU A 49 -16.13 1.95 22.82
N PHE A 50 -16.56 1.61 21.63
CA PHE A 50 -17.99 1.45 21.30
C PHE A 50 -18.30 0.18 20.50
N GLY A 51 -17.29 -0.59 20.12
CA GLY A 51 -17.41 -1.84 19.37
C GLY A 51 -17.04 -3.06 20.19
N ASP A 52 -16.46 -4.07 19.54
CA ASP A 52 -15.99 -5.31 20.17
C ASP A 52 -14.48 -5.32 20.47
N GLY A 53 -13.79 -4.22 20.18
CA GLY A 53 -12.37 -4.01 20.45
C GLY A 53 -11.42 -4.89 19.62
N LYS A 54 -11.89 -5.54 18.56
CA LYS A 54 -11.04 -6.42 17.74
C LYS A 54 -10.14 -5.69 16.78
N ARG A 55 -10.47 -4.44 16.43
CA ARG A 55 -9.66 -3.63 15.53
C ARG A 55 -8.45 -3.06 16.26
N THR A 56 -7.26 -3.34 15.76
CA THR A 56 -5.99 -2.89 16.36
C THR A 56 -5.02 -2.39 15.30
N THR A 57 -3.95 -1.73 15.73
CA THR A 57 -2.85 -1.36 14.82
C THR A 57 -2.16 -2.59 14.21
N HIS A 58 -2.19 -3.74 14.87
CA HIS A 58 -1.55 -4.98 14.40
C HIS A 58 -2.31 -5.66 13.26
N ASN A 59 -3.64 -5.49 13.20
CA ASN A 59 -4.45 -6.11 12.13
C ASN A 59 -4.90 -5.09 11.04
N ARG A 60 -4.28 -3.94 11.00
CA ARG A 60 -4.49 -2.90 10.00
C ARG A 60 -4.12 -3.37 8.58
N GLY A 61 -3.07 -4.19 8.45
CA GLY A 61 -2.50 -4.62 7.19
C GLY A 61 -1.54 -3.59 6.57
N ASP A 62 -1.22 -3.77 5.31
CA ASP A 62 -0.31 -2.89 4.59
C ASP A 62 -0.92 -1.50 4.38
N ILE A 63 -0.06 -0.49 4.42
CA ILE A 63 -0.45 0.92 4.25
C ILE A 63 -0.01 1.36 2.85
N PRO A 64 -0.94 1.58 1.90
CA PRO A 64 -0.61 2.21 0.64
C PRO A 64 -0.34 3.71 0.86
N TYR A 65 0.59 4.26 0.09
CA TYR A 65 0.87 5.68 0.13
C TYR A 65 1.31 6.21 -1.24
N THR A 66 1.15 7.53 -1.43
CA THR A 66 1.57 8.24 -2.63
C THR A 66 2.41 9.45 -2.26
N VAL A 67 3.55 9.60 -2.95
CA VAL A 67 4.36 10.82 -2.92
C VAL A 67 3.87 11.75 -4.02
N PHE A 68 3.49 12.97 -3.65
CA PHE A 68 2.86 13.98 -4.54
C PHE A 68 3.89 14.71 -5.42
N ILE A 69 4.72 13.95 -6.14
CA ILE A 69 5.59 14.46 -7.21
C ILE A 69 4.87 14.36 -8.55
N ASP A 70 5.41 14.93 -9.60
CA ASP A 70 4.84 14.89 -10.96
C ASP A 70 5.75 14.11 -11.93
N PRO A 71 5.33 12.96 -12.43
CA PRO A 71 4.14 12.19 -12.07
C PRO A 71 4.23 11.59 -10.66
N PRO A 72 3.10 11.18 -10.05
CA PRO A 72 3.08 10.64 -8.69
C PRO A 72 3.80 9.30 -8.58
N LEU A 73 4.35 9.02 -7.39
CA LEU A 73 4.92 7.74 -7.02
C LEU A 73 4.07 7.11 -5.92
N SER A 74 3.42 6.00 -6.24
CA SER A 74 2.58 5.26 -5.30
C SER A 74 3.20 3.92 -4.92
N ARG A 75 3.10 3.54 -3.65
CA ARG A 75 3.70 2.30 -3.13
C ARG A 75 2.77 1.58 -2.16
N ILE A 76 2.96 0.24 -2.12
CA ILE A 76 2.41 -0.63 -1.08
C ILE A 76 3.31 -1.85 -0.90
N GLY A 77 3.36 -2.40 0.31
CA GLY A 77 4.04 -3.65 0.64
C GLY A 77 5.55 -3.60 0.46
N LEU A 78 6.15 -4.75 0.19
CA LEU A 78 7.60 -4.96 0.20
C LEU A 78 8.25 -4.55 -1.12
N THR A 79 9.47 -4.01 -1.03
CA THR A 79 10.42 -3.98 -2.15
C THR A 79 11.02 -5.36 -2.38
N ALA A 80 11.64 -5.56 -3.55
CA ALA A 80 12.36 -6.80 -3.84
C ALA A 80 13.47 -7.10 -2.81
N THR A 81 14.17 -6.08 -2.35
CA THR A 81 15.21 -6.22 -1.33
C THR A 81 14.64 -6.66 0.01
N GLU A 82 13.55 -6.03 0.44
CA GLU A 82 12.87 -6.37 1.70
C GLU A 82 12.26 -7.77 1.64
N ALA A 83 11.63 -8.15 0.53
CA ALA A 83 11.06 -9.49 0.36
C ALA A 83 12.13 -10.59 0.41
N LYS A 84 13.27 -10.38 -0.27
CA LYS A 84 14.41 -11.31 -0.19
C LYS A 84 15.00 -11.40 1.22
N ALA A 85 15.10 -10.26 1.92
CA ALA A 85 15.60 -10.24 3.30
C ALA A 85 14.66 -10.99 4.27
N GLN A 86 13.36 -11.07 3.96
CA GLN A 86 12.36 -11.84 4.70
C GLN A 86 12.29 -13.32 4.27
N GLY A 87 13.15 -13.75 3.33
CA GLY A 87 13.25 -15.15 2.89
C GLY A 87 12.27 -15.56 1.79
N TYR A 88 11.57 -14.61 1.15
CA TYR A 88 10.71 -14.92 0.00
C TYR A 88 11.54 -15.28 -1.23
N GLU A 89 11.08 -16.28 -1.96
CA GLU A 89 11.51 -16.53 -3.34
C GLU A 89 10.64 -15.68 -4.27
N ILE A 90 11.23 -14.70 -4.94
CA ILE A 90 10.45 -13.68 -5.63
C ILE A 90 10.57 -13.74 -7.16
N LYS A 91 9.52 -13.25 -7.83
CA LYS A 91 9.58 -12.76 -9.21
C LYS A 91 9.26 -11.27 -9.22
N GLU A 92 9.83 -10.56 -10.18
CA GLU A 92 9.64 -9.12 -10.35
C GLU A 92 9.04 -8.81 -11.73
N GLY A 93 7.95 -8.06 -11.75
CA GLY A 93 7.43 -7.43 -12.97
C GLY A 93 7.94 -5.99 -13.07
N VAL A 94 8.39 -5.60 -14.25
CA VAL A 94 8.88 -4.25 -14.54
C VAL A 94 8.30 -3.80 -15.87
N LEU A 95 7.53 -2.70 -15.86
CA LEU A 95 6.89 -2.15 -17.05
C LEU A 95 7.22 -0.65 -17.19
N PRO A 96 8.03 -0.26 -18.19
CA PRO A 96 8.22 1.14 -18.52
C PRO A 96 6.90 1.79 -18.99
N VAL A 97 6.52 2.92 -18.38
CA VAL A 97 5.26 3.62 -18.68
C VAL A 97 5.11 3.97 -20.16
N LYS A 98 6.21 4.27 -20.86
CA LYS A 98 6.21 4.52 -22.31
C LYS A 98 5.65 3.38 -23.18
N GLN A 99 5.52 2.17 -22.63
CA GLN A 99 4.95 1.02 -23.33
C GLN A 99 3.43 0.92 -23.17
N ILE A 100 2.86 1.66 -22.20
CA ILE A 100 1.43 1.62 -21.89
C ILE A 100 0.63 2.47 -22.88
N PRO A 101 -0.36 1.91 -23.62
CA PRO A 101 -1.09 2.66 -24.64
C PRO A 101 -1.78 3.92 -24.12
N ARG A 102 -2.44 3.85 -22.98
CA ARG A 102 -3.15 5.00 -22.38
C ARG A 102 -2.23 6.15 -22.05
N HIS A 103 -1.02 5.87 -21.56
CA HIS A 103 -0.02 6.90 -21.28
C HIS A 103 0.44 7.62 -22.56
N LYS A 104 0.55 6.89 -23.67
CA LYS A 104 0.83 7.47 -24.99
C LYS A 104 -0.29 8.41 -25.46
N ILE A 105 -1.55 7.98 -25.29
CA ILE A 105 -2.73 8.80 -25.63
C ILE A 105 -2.75 10.09 -24.82
N ASN A 106 -2.41 10.03 -23.55
CA ASN A 106 -2.36 11.19 -22.64
C ASN A 106 -1.10 12.06 -22.84
N ALA A 107 -0.19 11.69 -23.74
CA ALA A 107 1.08 12.36 -23.98
C ALA A 107 1.97 12.46 -22.71
N ASP A 108 1.81 11.59 -21.74
CA ASP A 108 2.66 11.47 -20.56
C ASP A 108 3.15 10.04 -20.39
N ALA A 109 4.33 9.78 -20.90
CA ALA A 109 4.97 8.47 -20.89
C ALA A 109 6.09 8.35 -19.83
N ARG A 110 6.13 9.27 -18.87
CA ARG A 110 7.13 9.29 -17.79
C ARG A 110 6.80 8.21 -16.76
N GLY A 111 7.80 7.44 -16.37
CA GLY A 111 7.68 6.55 -15.23
C GLY A 111 8.05 5.10 -15.47
N LEU A 112 7.86 4.31 -14.40
CA LEU A 112 8.18 2.90 -14.33
C LEU A 112 7.27 2.24 -13.30
N PHE A 113 6.62 1.16 -13.67
CA PHE A 113 5.87 0.32 -12.75
C PHE A 113 6.67 -0.93 -12.38
N LYS A 114 6.65 -1.27 -11.10
CA LYS A 114 7.27 -2.48 -10.56
C LYS A 114 6.31 -3.21 -9.65
N VAL A 115 6.33 -4.54 -9.72
CA VAL A 115 5.65 -5.42 -8.75
C VAL A 115 6.59 -6.50 -8.28
N VAL A 116 6.39 -6.94 -7.05
CA VAL A 116 7.10 -8.07 -6.43
C VAL A 116 6.06 -9.10 -6.02
N VAL A 117 6.26 -10.34 -6.43
CA VAL A 117 5.37 -11.46 -6.09
C VAL A 117 6.17 -12.61 -5.50
N ASP A 118 5.52 -13.39 -4.64
CA ASP A 118 6.08 -14.65 -4.17
C ASP A 118 5.95 -15.72 -5.26
N ALA A 119 7.07 -16.33 -5.62
CA ALA A 119 7.14 -17.34 -6.67
C ALA A 119 6.38 -18.63 -6.33
N LYS A 120 6.14 -18.91 -5.04
CA LYS A 120 5.48 -20.12 -4.55
C LYS A 120 3.97 -19.96 -4.40
N SER A 121 3.55 -18.95 -3.67
CA SER A 121 2.13 -18.69 -3.40
C SER A 121 1.45 -17.89 -4.50
N HIS A 122 2.20 -17.26 -5.39
CA HIS A 122 1.74 -16.31 -6.40
C HIS A 122 1.08 -15.04 -5.81
N LEU A 123 1.24 -14.80 -4.51
CA LEU A 123 0.70 -13.60 -3.87
C LEU A 123 1.53 -12.37 -4.22
N ILE A 124 0.85 -11.23 -4.35
CA ILE A 124 1.51 -9.93 -4.53
C ILE A 124 2.08 -9.52 -3.18
N LEU A 125 3.40 -9.31 -3.13
CA LEU A 125 4.13 -8.87 -1.93
C LEU A 125 4.27 -7.35 -1.87
N GLY A 126 4.26 -6.69 -3.02
CA GLY A 126 4.33 -5.24 -3.07
C GLY A 126 4.35 -4.67 -4.48
N ALA A 127 4.12 -3.37 -4.56
CA ALA A 127 4.15 -2.61 -5.81
C ALA A 127 4.73 -1.22 -5.60
N SER A 128 5.40 -0.72 -6.65
CA SER A 128 5.87 0.66 -6.77
C SER A 128 5.51 1.16 -8.16
N LEU A 129 4.57 2.09 -8.23
CA LEU A 129 4.03 2.63 -9.46
C LEU A 129 4.43 4.10 -9.57
N TYR A 130 5.39 4.41 -10.43
CA TYR A 130 5.77 5.79 -10.75
C TYR A 130 5.20 6.15 -12.12
N GLY A 131 4.21 7.03 -12.15
CA GLY A 131 3.52 7.42 -13.38
C GLY A 131 2.14 8.02 -13.12
N ALA A 132 1.57 8.67 -14.11
CA ALA A 132 0.26 9.30 -14.01
C ALA A 132 -0.82 8.28 -13.57
N HIS A 133 -1.72 8.71 -12.68
CA HIS A 133 -2.80 7.93 -12.07
C HIS A 133 -2.35 6.74 -11.18
N SER A 134 -1.07 6.68 -10.82
CA SER A 134 -0.58 5.62 -9.91
C SER A 134 -1.28 5.66 -8.54
N GLU A 135 -1.70 6.84 -8.08
CA GLU A 135 -2.44 7.09 -6.84
C GLU A 135 -3.80 6.40 -6.79
N GLU A 136 -4.45 6.23 -7.94
CA GLU A 136 -5.69 5.46 -8.04
C GLU A 136 -5.41 3.97 -8.21
N MET A 137 -4.43 3.63 -9.06
CA MET A 137 -4.09 2.25 -9.39
C MET A 137 -3.60 1.45 -8.19
N ILE A 138 -2.85 2.08 -7.26
CA ILE A 138 -2.28 1.41 -6.09
C ILE A 138 -3.38 0.86 -5.16
N ASN A 139 -4.56 1.48 -5.13
CA ASN A 139 -5.69 1.03 -4.32
C ASN A 139 -6.24 -0.32 -4.81
N PHE A 140 -6.19 -0.58 -6.11
CA PHE A 140 -6.56 -1.88 -6.66
C PHE A 140 -5.55 -2.97 -6.23
N ILE A 141 -4.25 -2.69 -6.30
CA ILE A 141 -3.21 -3.62 -5.80
C ILE A 141 -3.41 -3.86 -4.30
N HIS A 142 -3.69 -2.82 -3.51
CA HIS A 142 -3.98 -2.96 -2.09
C HIS A 142 -5.17 -3.91 -1.85
N LEU A 143 -6.25 -3.76 -2.61
CA LEU A 143 -7.41 -4.65 -2.51
C LEU A 143 -7.04 -6.09 -2.87
N ALA A 144 -6.28 -6.31 -3.95
CA ALA A 144 -5.82 -7.63 -4.35
C ALA A 144 -4.94 -8.29 -3.26
N MET A 145 -3.99 -7.55 -2.68
CA MET A 145 -3.15 -8.02 -1.57
C MET A 145 -4.00 -8.37 -0.35
N LYS A 146 -4.92 -7.50 0.05
CA LYS A 146 -5.80 -7.70 1.21
C LYS A 146 -6.71 -8.92 1.05
N GLN A 147 -7.15 -9.23 -0.16
CA GLN A 147 -7.97 -10.39 -0.50
C GLN A 147 -7.13 -11.64 -0.81
N GLN A 148 -5.81 -11.56 -0.68
CA GLN A 148 -4.89 -12.64 -1.05
C GLN A 148 -5.10 -13.14 -2.49
N THR A 149 -5.47 -12.26 -3.39
CA THR A 149 -5.65 -12.53 -4.80
C THR A 149 -4.28 -12.77 -5.44
N THR A 150 -4.11 -13.88 -6.15
CA THR A 150 -2.85 -14.18 -6.84
C THR A 150 -2.63 -13.25 -8.02
N TYR A 151 -1.38 -13.02 -8.37
CA TYR A 151 -1.03 -12.14 -9.49
C TYR A 151 -1.58 -12.67 -10.83
N ASP A 152 -1.76 -13.98 -10.97
CA ASP A 152 -2.33 -14.60 -12.16
C ASP A 152 -3.75 -14.10 -12.44
N VAL A 153 -4.57 -13.96 -11.38
CA VAL A 153 -5.94 -13.42 -11.49
C VAL A 153 -5.87 -11.97 -11.98
N VAL A 154 -4.99 -11.15 -11.41
CA VAL A 154 -4.83 -9.74 -11.82
C VAL A 154 -4.30 -9.66 -13.25
N ARG A 155 -3.34 -10.50 -13.64
CA ARG A 155 -2.81 -10.58 -15.01
C ARG A 155 -3.88 -10.91 -16.04
N ASP A 156 -4.77 -11.84 -15.72
CA ASP A 156 -5.70 -12.42 -16.71
C ASP A 156 -7.09 -11.77 -16.68
N MET A 157 -7.29 -10.74 -15.83
CA MET A 157 -8.53 -9.96 -15.80
C MET A 157 -8.82 -9.27 -17.13
N ILE A 158 -10.13 -9.14 -17.44
CA ILE A 158 -10.63 -8.26 -18.50
C ILE A 158 -10.77 -6.85 -17.93
N TYR A 159 -9.91 -5.94 -18.39
CA TYR A 159 -9.96 -4.53 -18.02
C TYR A 159 -10.77 -3.73 -19.04
N THR A 160 -11.34 -2.61 -18.60
CA THR A 160 -11.92 -1.64 -19.54
C THR A 160 -10.81 -0.96 -20.36
N HIS A 161 -11.08 -0.73 -21.65
CA HIS A 161 -10.15 -0.07 -22.58
C HIS A 161 -10.73 1.27 -23.08
N PRO A 162 -9.95 2.36 -23.16
CA PRO A 162 -8.52 2.48 -22.80
C PRO A 162 -8.37 2.99 -21.35
N THR A 163 -7.65 2.28 -20.51
CA THR A 163 -7.38 2.68 -19.11
C THR A 163 -5.89 2.53 -18.75
N MET A 164 -5.48 3.14 -17.63
CA MET A 164 -4.14 2.89 -17.08
C MET A 164 -4.05 1.49 -16.48
N MET A 165 -5.14 1.00 -15.86
CA MET A 165 -5.16 -0.27 -15.15
C MET A 165 -5.01 -1.48 -16.08
N GLU A 166 -5.40 -1.41 -17.34
CA GLU A 166 -5.19 -2.52 -18.28
C GLU A 166 -3.70 -2.90 -18.42
N SER A 167 -2.80 -1.98 -18.07
CA SER A 167 -1.36 -2.25 -18.04
C SER A 167 -0.95 -3.34 -17.05
N PHE A 168 -1.80 -3.70 -16.10
CA PHE A 168 -1.54 -4.81 -15.18
C PHE A 168 -1.48 -6.17 -15.89
N ASN A 169 -2.21 -6.33 -17.02
CA ASN A 169 -2.03 -7.52 -17.86
C ASN A 169 -0.57 -7.69 -18.31
N ASP A 170 0.13 -6.58 -18.65
CA ASP A 170 1.53 -6.61 -19.09
C ASP A 170 2.51 -6.61 -17.90
N LEU A 171 2.23 -5.85 -16.85
CA LEU A 171 3.08 -5.74 -15.67
C LEU A 171 3.27 -7.09 -14.96
N PHE A 172 2.24 -7.92 -14.95
CA PHE A 172 2.25 -9.24 -14.30
C PHE A 172 2.59 -10.41 -15.25
N LYS A 173 3.11 -10.16 -16.44
CA LYS A 173 3.71 -11.18 -17.33
C LYS A 173 5.10 -11.58 -16.82
N ILE A 174 5.17 -12.36 -15.75
CA ILE A 174 6.39 -12.72 -15.00
C ILE A 174 6.49 -14.22 -14.70
#